data_7f8101afa676e6bc3864543d9af4a446
#
_entry.id   7f8101afa676e6bc3864543d9af4a446
#
_cell.length_a   1.000
_cell.length_b   1.000
_cell.length_c   1.000
_cell.angle_alpha   90.00
_cell.angle_beta   90.00
_cell.angle_gamma   90.00
#
_symmetry.space_group_name_H-M   'P 1'
#
loop_
_entity.id
_entity.type
_entity.pdbx_description
1 polymer ?
#
loop_
_entity_poly.entity_id
_entity_poly.type
_entity_poly.pdbx_seq_one_letter_code
_entity_poly.pdbx_strand_id
1 'polypeptide(L)'
;MKLVVAYVAPDRFEPIRETLLAEGIPSISALSSSGTSSEPVMSTVYRGTTTEQYSRQNSRLECVVGSEHASTVVETVLRDGGERTFVYVVDVESAYPVDTIKADAEALPVH
;
A
#
# COMPACT_ATOMS: atom_id res chain seq x y z
N MET A 1 -14.52 -10.02 1.25
CA MET A 1 -13.21 -9.84 0.61
C MET A 1 -12.97 -8.38 0.36
N LYS A 2 -11.82 -7.88 0.71
CA LYS A 2 -11.51 -6.46 0.63
C LYS A 2 -10.19 -6.24 -0.10
N LEU A 3 -10.15 -5.18 -0.89
CA LEU A 3 -8.89 -4.65 -1.44
C LEU A 3 -8.46 -3.50 -0.56
N VAL A 4 -7.28 -3.60 0.03
CA VAL A 4 -6.68 -2.52 0.78
C VAL A 4 -5.62 -1.87 -0.11
N VAL A 5 -5.76 -0.57 -0.32
CA VAL A 5 -4.80 0.22 -1.09
C VAL A 5 -4.22 1.27 -0.17
N ALA A 6 -2.90 1.35 -0.13
CA ALA A 6 -2.21 2.29 0.74
C ALA A 6 -1.09 2.99 0.00
N TYR A 7 -0.90 4.27 0.33
CA TYR A 7 0.24 5.05 -0.15
C TYR A 7 1.11 5.32 1.05
N VAL A 8 2.34 4.85 0.99
CA VAL A 8 3.29 4.94 2.10
C VAL A 8 4.61 5.51 1.58
N ALA A 9 5.44 5.97 2.50
CA ALA A 9 6.78 6.40 2.14
C ALA A 9 7.55 5.21 1.55
N PRO A 10 8.39 5.44 0.52
CA PRO A 10 9.06 4.32 -0.17
C PRO A 10 9.87 3.41 0.75
N ASP A 11 10.51 3.96 1.76
CA ASP A 11 11.34 3.20 2.69
C ASP A 11 10.52 2.41 3.73
N ARG A 12 9.20 2.58 3.71
CA ARG A 12 8.32 1.90 4.67
C ARG A 12 7.70 0.62 4.12
N PHE A 13 7.81 0.39 2.83
CA PHE A 13 7.18 -0.79 2.24
C PHE A 13 7.72 -2.10 2.84
N GLU A 14 9.04 -2.28 2.89
CA GLU A 14 9.62 -3.52 3.37
C GLU A 14 9.28 -3.81 4.84
N PRO A 15 9.38 -2.85 5.77
CA PRO A 15 8.95 -3.10 7.14
C PRO A 15 7.47 -3.49 7.24
N ILE A 16 6.61 -2.83 6.47
CA ILE A 16 5.19 -3.16 6.46
C ILE A 16 4.96 -4.57 5.91
N ARG A 17 5.62 -4.91 4.81
CA ARG A 17 5.52 -6.23 4.22
C ARG A 17 5.92 -7.32 5.21
N GLU A 18 7.02 -7.12 5.91
CA GLU A 18 7.49 -8.08 6.91
C GLU A 18 6.49 -8.26 8.05
N THR A 19 5.93 -7.17 8.53
CA THR A 19 4.92 -7.22 9.58
C THR A 19 3.66 -7.96 9.11
N LEU A 20 3.17 -7.64 7.92
CA LEU A 20 1.99 -8.29 7.39
C LEU A 20 2.21 -9.76 7.08
N LEU A 21 3.40 -10.10 6.59
CA LEU A 21 3.76 -11.49 6.36
C LEU A 21 3.72 -12.28 7.67
N ALA A 22 4.23 -11.70 8.76
CA ALA A 22 4.19 -12.32 10.07
C ALA A 22 2.76 -12.49 10.59
N GLU A 23 1.84 -11.62 10.14
CA GLU A 23 0.43 -11.71 10.49
C GLU A 23 -0.36 -12.67 9.57
N GLY A 24 0.32 -13.36 8.66
CA GLY A 24 -0.32 -14.33 7.79
C GLY A 24 -0.89 -13.76 6.51
N ILE A 25 -0.42 -12.60 6.08
CA ILE A 25 -0.87 -11.95 4.85
C ILE A 25 0.29 -11.94 3.84
N PRO A 26 0.40 -12.98 3.01
CA PRO A 26 1.58 -13.15 2.16
C PRO A 26 1.53 -12.43 0.83
N SER A 27 0.35 -12.08 0.34
CA SER A 27 0.19 -11.54 -1.00
C SER A 27 0.03 -10.03 -0.97
N ILE A 28 1.14 -9.34 -1.10
CA ILE A 28 1.18 -7.89 -1.10
C ILE A 28 1.97 -7.44 -2.31
N SER A 29 1.39 -6.56 -3.11
CA SER A 29 2.09 -5.97 -4.24
C SER A 29 2.38 -4.51 -3.98
N ALA A 30 3.41 -3.99 -4.62
CA ALA A 30 3.77 -2.59 -4.52
C ALA A 30 4.17 -2.04 -5.87
N LEU A 31 3.82 -0.78 -6.08
CA LEU A 31 4.14 -0.02 -7.27
C LEU A 31 4.72 1.32 -6.84
N SER A 32 5.70 1.80 -7.57
CA SER A 32 6.17 3.17 -7.39
C SER A 32 5.12 4.13 -7.94
N SER A 33 4.86 5.18 -7.20
CA SER A 33 3.81 6.13 -7.53
C SER A 33 4.31 7.54 -7.23
N SER A 34 3.81 8.52 -7.98
CA SER A 34 4.07 9.92 -7.72
C SER A 34 2.76 10.62 -7.41
N GLY A 35 2.77 11.38 -6.34
CA GLY A 35 1.60 12.17 -5.96
C GLY A 35 1.93 13.65 -5.97
N THR A 36 0.92 14.48 -6.12
CA THR A 36 1.08 15.94 -6.02
C THR A 36 0.47 16.44 -4.72
N SER A 37 0.99 17.55 -4.25
CA SER A 37 0.54 18.19 -3.01
C SER A 37 0.23 19.65 -3.29
N SER A 38 -0.71 20.20 -2.54
CA SER A 38 -1.01 21.64 -2.61
C SER A 38 0.10 22.48 -1.96
N GLU A 39 0.95 21.85 -1.17
CA GLU A 39 2.09 22.50 -0.54
C GLU A 39 3.38 21.87 -1.03
N PRO A 40 4.49 22.65 -1.10
CA PRO A 40 5.76 22.10 -1.52
C PRO A 40 6.21 20.96 -0.59
N VAL A 41 6.67 19.85 -1.16
CA VAL A 41 7.24 18.74 -0.39
C VAL A 41 8.75 18.86 -0.25
N MET A 42 9.37 19.64 -1.12
CA MET A 42 10.82 19.83 -1.11
C MET A 42 11.15 21.18 -1.74
N SER A 43 12.14 21.85 -1.16
CA SER A 43 12.70 23.07 -1.73
C SER A 43 14.17 22.83 -2.03
N THR A 44 14.60 23.23 -3.23
CA THR A 44 15.97 23.10 -3.67
C THR A 44 16.51 24.46 -4.04
N VAL A 45 17.73 24.78 -3.58
CA VAL A 45 18.41 26.02 -3.93
C VAL A 45 19.57 25.70 -4.84
N TYR A 46 19.60 26.34 -5.99
CA TYR A 46 20.68 26.20 -6.94
C TYR A 46 21.03 27.57 -7.54
N ARG A 47 22.25 28.00 -7.36
CA ARG A 47 22.74 29.30 -7.83
C ARG A 47 21.87 30.48 -7.37
N GLY A 48 21.42 30.42 -6.12
CA GLY A 48 20.57 31.46 -5.56
C GLY A 48 19.11 31.40 -5.95
N THR A 49 18.71 30.41 -6.75
CA THR A 49 17.33 30.20 -7.15
C THR A 49 16.72 29.10 -6.32
N THR A 50 15.56 29.36 -5.73
CA THR A 50 14.81 28.36 -4.97
C THR A 50 13.77 27.71 -5.87
N THR A 51 13.81 26.40 -5.95
CA THR A 51 12.81 25.61 -6.67
C THR A 51 12.04 24.76 -5.69
N GLU A 52 10.73 24.81 -5.75
CA GLU A 52 9.86 24.03 -4.90
C GLU A 52 9.26 22.86 -5.68
N GLN A 53 9.23 21.70 -5.05
CA GLN A 53 8.64 20.52 -5.65
C GLN A 53 7.31 20.20 -4.97
N TYR A 54 6.29 19.99 -5.78
CA TYR A 54 4.94 19.68 -5.31
C TYR A 54 4.57 18.22 -5.51
N SER A 55 5.42 17.46 -6.17
CA SER A 55 5.23 16.02 -6.32
C SER A 55 6.16 15.26 -5.40
N ARG A 56 5.74 14.10 -5.00
CA ARG A 56 6.54 13.22 -4.15
C ARG A 56 6.37 11.78 -4.58
N GLN A 57 7.40 10.98 -4.30
CA GLN A 57 7.37 9.56 -4.56
C GLN A 57 6.70 8.82 -3.41
N ASN A 58 5.92 7.83 -3.75
CA ASN A 58 5.27 6.93 -2.80
C ASN A 58 5.47 5.50 -3.26
N SER A 59 5.30 4.56 -2.33
CA SER A 59 4.99 3.19 -2.70
C SER A 59 3.48 3.00 -2.57
N ARG A 60 2.85 2.52 -3.63
CA ARG A 60 1.47 2.12 -3.58
C ARG A 60 1.41 0.65 -3.28
N LEU A 61 0.85 0.31 -2.14
CA LEU A 61 0.72 -1.04 -1.65
C LEU A 61 -0.70 -1.52 -1.86
N GLU A 62 -0.84 -2.74 -2.36
CA GLU A 62 -2.15 -3.35 -2.55
C GLU A 62 -2.19 -4.76 -2.01
N CYS A 63 -3.27 -5.14 -1.35
CA CYS A 63 -3.51 -6.51 -1.01
C CYS A 63 -5.00 -6.81 -0.97
N VAL A 64 -5.35 -8.00 -1.41
CA VAL A 64 -6.73 -8.50 -1.31
C VAL A 64 -6.75 -9.48 -0.14
N VAL A 65 -7.62 -9.22 0.82
CA VAL A 65 -7.68 -10.00 2.05
C VAL A 65 -9.13 -10.32 2.39
N GLY A 66 -9.30 -11.32 3.24
CA GLY A 66 -10.60 -11.54 3.84
C GLY A 66 -11.02 -10.35 4.69
N SER A 67 -12.30 -10.14 4.85
CA SER A 67 -12.80 -8.98 5.59
C SER A 67 -12.26 -8.91 7.01
N GLU A 68 -12.01 -10.06 7.62
CA GLU A 68 -11.49 -10.13 8.98
C GLU A 68 -10.03 -9.66 9.10
N HIS A 69 -9.30 -9.63 7.99
CA HIS A 69 -7.90 -9.20 8.01
C HIS A 69 -7.71 -7.75 7.55
N ALA A 70 -8.74 -7.15 7.00
CA ALA A 70 -8.61 -5.79 6.46
C ALA A 70 -8.20 -4.78 7.52
N SER A 71 -8.77 -4.87 8.73
CA SER A 71 -8.42 -3.95 9.81
C SER A 71 -6.96 -4.08 10.23
N THR A 72 -6.43 -5.31 10.24
CA THR A 72 -5.02 -5.54 10.57
C THR A 72 -4.11 -4.84 9.56
N VAL A 73 -4.43 -4.93 8.28
CA VAL A 73 -3.65 -4.25 7.24
C VAL A 73 -3.72 -2.74 7.42
N VAL A 74 -4.92 -2.20 7.62
CA VAL A 74 -5.12 -0.76 7.80
C VAL A 74 -4.33 -0.25 9.02
N GLU A 75 -4.44 -0.93 10.14
CA GLU A 75 -3.72 -0.54 11.36
C GLU A 75 -2.21 -0.55 11.18
N THR A 76 -1.68 -1.59 10.53
CA THR A 76 -0.25 -1.69 10.27
C THR A 76 0.23 -0.56 9.38
N VAL A 77 -0.50 -0.27 8.32
CA VAL A 77 -0.16 0.79 7.38
C VAL A 77 -0.18 2.16 8.07
N LEU A 78 -1.23 2.43 8.85
CA LEU A 78 -1.33 3.71 9.54
C LEU A 78 -0.25 3.90 10.59
N ARG A 79 0.15 2.83 11.24
CA ARG A 79 1.20 2.89 12.26
C ARG A 79 2.59 3.07 11.63
N ASP A 80 2.88 2.32 10.57
CA ASP A 80 4.24 2.18 10.06
C ASP A 80 4.49 2.87 8.72
N GLY A 81 3.48 3.46 8.10
CA GLY A 81 3.58 3.99 6.73
C GLY A 81 4.34 5.29 6.58
N GLY A 82 4.61 5.99 7.67
CA GLY A 82 5.30 7.27 7.63
C GLY A 82 4.35 8.44 7.46
N GLU A 83 4.92 9.61 7.21
CA GLU A 83 4.12 10.82 7.03
C GLU A 83 3.28 10.74 5.77
N ARG A 84 2.10 11.33 5.84
CA ARG A 84 1.15 11.44 4.72
C ARG A 84 0.71 10.07 4.19
N THR A 85 0.68 9.08 5.07
CA THR A 85 0.11 7.79 4.74
C THR A 85 -1.36 7.94 4.44
N PHE A 86 -1.80 7.31 3.37
CA PHE A 86 -3.19 7.30 2.97
C PHE A 86 -3.59 5.86 2.68
N VAL A 87 -4.74 5.44 3.19
CA VAL A 87 -5.21 4.08 2.98
C VAL A 87 -6.71 4.10 2.74
N TYR A 88 -7.17 3.27 1.81
CA TYR A 88 -8.59 3.06 1.60
C TYR A 88 -8.87 1.59 1.35
N VAL A 89 -10.11 1.22 1.57
CA VAL A 89 -10.58 -0.16 1.47
C VAL A 89 -11.77 -0.20 0.53
N VAL A 90 -11.75 -1.15 -0.38
CA VAL A 90 -12.81 -1.33 -1.39
C VAL A 90 -13.31 -2.76 -1.31
N ASP A 91 -14.61 -2.94 -1.47
CA ASP A 91 -15.19 -4.26 -1.57
C ASP A 91 -14.76 -4.91 -2.88
N VAL A 92 -14.38 -6.18 -2.80
CA VAL A 92 -14.05 -6.99 -3.97
C VAL A 92 -15.15 -8.02 -4.13
N GLU A 93 -15.81 -8.00 -5.28
CA GLU A 93 -16.87 -8.94 -5.56
C GLU A 93 -16.32 -10.35 -5.76
N SER A 94 -15.26 -10.46 -6.56
CA SER A 94 -14.61 -11.74 -6.78
C SER A 94 -13.17 -11.54 -7.20
N ALA A 95 -12.33 -12.52 -6.91
CA ALA A 95 -10.94 -12.54 -7.32
C ALA A 95 -10.55 -13.95 -7.72
N TYR A 96 -9.82 -14.07 -8.81
CA TYR A 96 -9.46 -15.35 -9.39
C TYR A 96 -7.94 -15.45 -9.52
N PRO A 97 -7.30 -16.39 -8.82
CA PRO A 97 -5.87 -16.62 -9.02
C PRO A 97 -5.64 -17.27 -10.38
N VAL A 98 -4.40 -17.25 -10.83
CA VAL A 98 -4.03 -17.83 -12.12
C VAL A 98 -4.38 -19.32 -12.17
N ASP A 99 -4.19 -20.02 -11.07
CA ASP A 99 -4.53 -21.44 -10.97
C ASP A 99 -5.99 -21.59 -10.55
N THR A 100 -6.88 -21.69 -11.54
CA THR A 100 -8.31 -21.78 -11.29
C THR A 100 -8.74 -23.08 -10.62
N ILE A 101 -7.95 -24.14 -10.75
CA ILE A 101 -8.26 -25.41 -10.11
C ILE A 101 -8.18 -25.25 -8.60
N LYS A 102 -7.16 -24.58 -8.14
CA LYS A 102 -7.00 -24.28 -6.72
C LYS A 102 -7.96 -23.22 -6.23
N ALA A 103 -8.41 -22.35 -7.10
CA ALA A 103 -9.33 -21.28 -6.75
C ALA A 103 -10.64 -21.82 -6.15
N ASP A 104 -11.15 -22.92 -6.69
CA ASP A 104 -12.39 -23.52 -6.18
C ASP A 104 -12.24 -24.07 -4.77
N ALA A 105 -11.08 -24.60 -4.45
CA ALA A 105 -10.83 -25.23 -3.15
C ALA A 105 -10.39 -24.24 -2.09
N GLU A 106 -9.60 -23.27 -2.46
CA GLU A 106 -8.95 -22.36 -1.55
C GLU A 106 -9.50 -20.95 -1.61
N ALA A 107 -10.42 -20.70 -2.52
CA ALA A 107 -11.10 -19.44 -2.73
C ALA A 107 -10.15 -18.28 -2.99
N LEU A 108 -9.32 -17.94 -2.04
CA LEU A 108 -8.36 -16.86 -2.17
C LEU A 108 -7.05 -17.26 -1.55
N PRO A 109 -5.95 -16.80 -2.13
CA PRO A 109 -4.63 -17.08 -1.57
C PRO A 109 -4.36 -16.33 -0.28
N VAL A 110 -5.14 -15.29 0.00
CA VAL A 110 -4.90 -14.42 1.13
C VAL A 110 -5.98 -14.62 2.16
N HIS A 111 -5.60 -14.86 3.36
CA HIS A 111 -6.51 -15.12 4.45
C HIS A 111 -5.98 -14.59 5.77
#